data_e40f67f6109cb6ba1ab090c87c9e33e7
#
_entry.id   e40f67f6109cb6ba1ab090c87c9e33e7
#
_cell.length_a   1.000
_cell.length_b   1.000
_cell.length_c   1.000
_cell.angle_alpha   90.00
_cell.angle_beta   90.00
_cell.angle_gamma   90.00
#
_symmetry.space_group_name_H-M   'P 1'
#
loop_
_entity.id
_entity.type
_entity.pdbx_description
1 polymer ?
#
loop_
_entity_poly.entity_id
_entity_poly.type
_entity_poly.pdbx_seq_one_letter_code
_entity_poly.pdbx_strand_id
1 'polypeptide(L)'
;MMIDGAHALVTGGGTGIGAAIAQALADQGAKITLLGRREAPLREVADSIGEQAYVTTCDVTDPAQVATAFAAARERRGAIDILVNNAGAATTAPFAKLEFETWRSTMSVNCDAVFHCTREVIEAMVEAGSGRIVTVASVAGLHGVAYASPYSAAKHAAVGLMRSIALEMEGRGVTANAVCPGFVDTDMFARSVATIREKTGRSADEARAELARLNPSGRVITPQEVAAAVVELVRSDRNGEAVEIA
;
A
#
# COMPACT_ATOMS: atom_id res chain seq x y z
N MET A 1 -12.91 9.44 -10.98
CA MET A 1 -13.94 9.92 -10.02
C MET A 1 -13.54 11.28 -9.42
N MET A 2 -14.48 12.05 -8.84
CA MET A 2 -14.12 13.20 -7.99
C MET A 2 -13.66 12.72 -6.62
N ILE A 3 -12.60 13.33 -6.09
CA ILE A 3 -12.03 12.96 -4.79
C ILE A 3 -12.63 13.81 -3.66
N ASP A 4 -13.05 15.03 -3.97
CA ASP A 4 -13.65 15.93 -2.99
C ASP A 4 -14.92 15.33 -2.36
N GLY A 5 -14.94 15.27 -1.04
CA GLY A 5 -15.99 14.65 -0.23
C GLY A 5 -15.99 13.13 -0.18
N ALA A 6 -15.21 12.43 -1.03
CA ALA A 6 -15.11 10.96 -1.06
C ALA A 6 -14.45 10.43 0.22
N HIS A 7 -14.84 9.23 0.68
CA HIS A 7 -14.22 8.56 1.81
C HIS A 7 -13.10 7.63 1.33
N ALA A 8 -11.85 7.94 1.68
CA ALA A 8 -10.68 7.12 1.39
C ALA A 8 -10.18 6.41 2.65
N LEU A 9 -10.00 5.10 2.59
CA LEU A 9 -9.37 4.29 3.62
C LEU A 9 -7.98 3.86 3.17
N VAL A 10 -6.95 4.19 3.97
CA VAL A 10 -5.54 3.89 3.68
C VAL A 10 -4.97 2.94 4.74
N THR A 11 -4.65 1.71 4.35
CA THR A 11 -3.98 0.76 5.24
C THR A 11 -2.49 1.08 5.35
N GLY A 12 -1.91 0.94 6.55
CA GLY A 12 -0.54 1.38 6.82
C GLY A 12 -0.36 2.91 6.69
N GLY A 13 -1.43 3.68 6.97
CA GLY A 13 -1.51 5.13 6.76
C GLY A 13 -0.67 5.99 7.71
N GLY A 14 0.00 5.40 8.71
CA GLY A 14 0.73 6.17 9.74
C GLY A 14 2.18 6.52 9.40
N THR A 15 2.76 6.02 8.31
CA THR A 15 4.17 6.29 7.96
C THR A 15 4.42 6.18 6.45
N GLY A 16 5.51 6.78 5.99
CA GLY A 16 6.07 6.59 4.66
C GLY A 16 5.07 6.82 3.52
N ILE A 17 4.95 5.85 2.62
CA ILE A 17 4.07 5.94 1.44
C ILE A 17 2.61 6.13 1.86
N GLY A 18 2.13 5.38 2.87
CA GLY A 18 0.74 5.46 3.32
C GLY A 18 0.37 6.84 3.87
N ALA A 19 1.25 7.45 4.65
CA ALA A 19 1.07 8.81 5.16
C ALA A 19 1.03 9.84 4.02
N ALA A 20 1.95 9.72 3.05
CA ALA A 20 1.98 10.62 1.89
C ALA A 20 0.71 10.48 1.00
N ILE A 21 0.21 9.25 0.81
CA ILE A 21 -1.04 9.00 0.08
C ILE A 21 -2.23 9.62 0.82
N ALA A 22 -2.31 9.41 2.14
CA ALA A 22 -3.38 9.96 2.96
C ALA A 22 -3.42 11.49 2.88
N GLN A 23 -2.26 12.15 3.02
CA GLN A 23 -2.14 13.60 2.88
C GLN A 23 -2.54 14.05 1.47
N ALA A 24 -2.03 13.41 0.43
CA ALA A 24 -2.34 13.79 -0.96
C ALA A 24 -3.84 13.64 -1.31
N LEU A 25 -4.52 12.65 -0.76
CA LEU A 25 -5.98 12.49 -0.92
C LEU A 25 -6.75 13.53 -0.09
N ALA A 26 -6.29 13.84 1.13
CA ALA A 26 -6.89 14.90 1.96
C ALA A 26 -6.77 16.28 1.31
N ASP A 27 -5.62 16.59 0.69
CA ASP A 27 -5.40 17.83 -0.07
C ASP A 27 -6.34 17.97 -1.28
N GLN A 28 -6.95 16.87 -1.73
CA GLN A 28 -7.99 16.85 -2.76
C GLN A 28 -9.42 16.89 -2.19
N GLY A 29 -9.58 17.07 -0.89
CA GLY A 29 -10.88 17.17 -0.22
C GLY A 29 -11.45 15.83 0.27
N ALA A 30 -10.72 14.71 0.20
CA ALA A 30 -11.19 13.42 0.71
C ALA A 30 -11.31 13.42 2.24
N LYS A 31 -12.31 12.68 2.75
CA LYS A 31 -12.35 12.23 4.14
C LYS A 31 -11.45 11.01 4.27
N ILE A 32 -10.53 11.02 5.22
CA ILE A 32 -9.50 9.99 5.34
C ILE A 32 -9.76 9.09 6.55
N THR A 33 -9.74 7.79 6.37
CA THR A 33 -9.54 6.80 7.44
C THR A 33 -8.13 6.25 7.36
N LEU A 34 -7.35 6.49 8.40
CA LEU A 34 -6.00 5.94 8.58
C LEU A 34 -6.09 4.64 9.38
N LEU A 35 -5.62 3.54 8.79
CA LEU A 35 -5.65 2.22 9.40
C LEU A 35 -4.24 1.64 9.56
N GLY A 36 -3.94 1.07 10.71
CA GLY A 36 -2.67 0.40 11.00
C GLY A 36 -2.59 -0.10 12.43
N ARG A 37 -1.50 -0.80 12.78
CA ARG A 37 -1.36 -1.43 14.09
C ARG A 37 -0.95 -0.47 15.22
N ARG A 38 -0.21 0.59 14.89
CA ARG A 38 0.37 1.52 15.87
C ARG A 38 -0.41 2.82 15.86
N GLU A 39 -1.06 3.13 16.97
CA GLU A 39 -1.94 4.29 17.08
C GLU A 39 -1.17 5.62 17.00
N ALA A 40 -0.02 5.74 17.67
CA ALA A 40 0.71 7.00 17.74
C ALA A 40 1.10 7.56 16.35
N PRO A 41 1.75 6.80 15.44
CA PRO A 41 2.04 7.31 14.10
C PRO A 41 0.78 7.65 13.28
N LEU A 42 -0.34 6.92 13.48
CA LEU A 42 -1.60 7.24 12.81
C LEU A 42 -2.16 8.58 13.29
N ARG A 43 -2.07 8.85 14.60
CA ARG A 43 -2.51 10.13 15.18
C ARG A 43 -1.67 11.29 14.71
N GLU A 44 -0.34 11.15 14.64
CA GLU A 44 0.56 12.18 14.10
C GLU A 44 0.15 12.59 12.67
N VAL A 45 -0.16 11.62 11.81
CA VAL A 45 -0.65 11.90 10.45
C VAL A 45 -2.06 12.51 10.48
N ALA A 46 -2.94 12.00 11.33
CA ALA A 46 -4.30 12.56 11.48
C ALA A 46 -4.27 14.01 11.94
N ASP A 47 -3.41 14.35 12.89
CA ASP A 47 -3.24 15.72 13.40
C ASP A 47 -2.75 16.67 12.29
N SER A 48 -1.88 16.19 11.38
CA SER A 48 -1.43 16.98 10.23
C SER A 48 -2.52 17.20 9.16
N ILE A 49 -3.44 16.26 9.00
CA ILE A 49 -4.58 16.35 8.07
C ILE A 49 -5.74 17.16 8.67
N GLY A 50 -5.93 17.08 9.99
CA GLY A 50 -6.99 17.76 10.70
C GLY A 50 -8.34 17.02 10.68
N GLU A 51 -9.45 17.76 10.67
CA GLU A 51 -10.82 17.21 10.84
C GLU A 51 -11.25 16.18 9.79
N GLN A 52 -10.60 16.17 8.64
CA GLN A 52 -10.85 15.18 7.58
C GLN A 52 -10.35 13.78 7.95
N ALA A 53 -9.46 13.64 8.94
CA ALA A 53 -8.89 12.36 9.32
C ALA A 53 -9.66 11.65 10.44
N TYR A 54 -9.70 10.32 10.35
CA TYR A 54 -10.15 9.38 11.37
C TYR A 54 -9.13 8.27 11.52
N VAL A 55 -8.87 7.84 12.74
CA VAL A 55 -7.89 6.78 13.04
C VAL A 55 -8.61 5.55 13.56
N THR A 56 -8.25 4.40 13.04
CA THR A 56 -8.65 3.10 13.58
C THR A 56 -7.47 2.14 13.60
N THR A 57 -7.26 1.46 14.73
CA THR A 57 -6.20 0.45 14.86
C THR A 57 -6.69 -0.90 14.35
N CYS A 58 -5.86 -1.58 13.56
CA CYS A 58 -6.16 -2.90 13.02
C CYS A 58 -4.88 -3.62 12.59
N ASP A 59 -4.79 -4.91 12.87
CA ASP A 59 -3.88 -5.79 12.16
C ASP A 59 -4.59 -6.32 10.91
N VAL A 60 -4.12 -5.93 9.73
CA VAL A 60 -4.72 -6.31 8.45
C VAL A 60 -4.58 -7.80 8.13
N THR A 61 -3.78 -8.54 8.89
CA THR A 61 -3.64 -9.99 8.77
C THR A 61 -4.72 -10.77 9.54
N ASP A 62 -5.50 -10.06 10.36
CA ASP A 62 -6.62 -10.62 11.12
C ASP A 62 -7.95 -10.19 10.48
N PRO A 63 -8.67 -11.09 9.81
CA PRO A 63 -9.94 -10.76 9.12
C PRO A 63 -11.04 -10.23 10.07
N ALA A 64 -11.05 -10.64 11.34
CA ALA A 64 -12.06 -10.15 12.29
C ALA A 64 -11.78 -8.69 12.70
N GLN A 65 -10.50 -8.33 12.90
CA GLN A 65 -10.11 -6.95 13.13
C GLN A 65 -10.38 -6.08 11.90
N VAL A 66 -10.11 -6.60 10.69
CA VAL A 66 -10.41 -5.88 9.43
C VAL A 66 -11.91 -5.58 9.35
N ALA A 67 -12.78 -6.57 9.52
CA ALA A 67 -14.23 -6.38 9.48
C ALA A 67 -14.69 -5.31 10.50
N THR A 68 -14.19 -5.37 11.73
CA THR A 68 -14.52 -4.42 12.80
C THR A 68 -14.05 -2.98 12.46
N ALA A 69 -12.81 -2.83 11.99
CA ALA A 69 -12.24 -1.52 11.66
C ALA A 69 -12.94 -0.87 10.46
N PHE A 70 -13.28 -1.66 9.44
CA PHE A 70 -14.02 -1.18 8.27
C PHE A 70 -15.47 -0.79 8.61
N ALA A 71 -16.13 -1.54 9.50
CA ALA A 71 -17.45 -1.17 10.00
C ALA A 71 -17.42 0.17 10.75
N ALA A 72 -16.45 0.35 11.67
CA ALA A 72 -16.26 1.61 12.39
C ALA A 72 -15.93 2.79 11.45
N ALA A 73 -15.15 2.56 10.40
CA ALA A 73 -14.86 3.57 9.39
C ALA A 73 -16.11 4.01 8.63
N ARG A 74 -16.95 3.04 8.22
CA ARG A 74 -18.24 3.30 7.54
C ARG A 74 -19.22 4.07 8.44
N GLU A 75 -19.32 3.67 9.70
CA GLU A 75 -20.18 4.36 10.68
C GLU A 75 -19.75 5.83 10.86
N ARG A 76 -18.44 6.08 10.91
CA ARG A 76 -17.89 7.42 11.18
C ARG A 76 -17.89 8.35 9.97
N ARG A 77 -17.65 7.82 8.76
CA ARG A 77 -17.37 8.63 7.56
C ARG A 77 -18.28 8.33 6.35
N GLY A 78 -19.16 7.34 6.44
CA GLY A 78 -19.99 6.87 5.34
C GLY A 78 -19.30 5.75 4.54
N ALA A 79 -19.89 5.38 3.41
CA ALA A 79 -19.35 4.36 2.52
C ALA A 79 -17.91 4.67 2.12
N ILE A 80 -17.10 3.61 1.94
CA ILE A 80 -15.72 3.75 1.51
C ILE A 80 -15.70 3.76 -0.01
N ASP A 81 -15.37 4.91 -0.60
CA ASP A 81 -15.31 5.13 -2.05
C ASP A 81 -13.93 4.77 -2.63
N ILE A 82 -12.88 4.92 -1.82
CA ILE A 82 -11.49 4.71 -2.21
C ILE A 82 -10.81 3.81 -1.17
N LEU A 83 -10.31 2.66 -1.62
CA LEU A 83 -9.47 1.78 -0.80
C LEU A 83 -8.03 1.82 -1.30
N VAL A 84 -7.09 2.16 -0.40
CA VAL A 84 -5.66 2.04 -0.66
C VAL A 84 -5.06 0.93 0.20
N ASN A 85 -4.78 -0.21 -0.43
CA ASN A 85 -4.05 -1.32 0.17
C ASN A 85 -2.55 -1.02 0.15
N ASN A 86 -2.05 -0.38 1.21
CA ASN A 86 -0.64 0.01 1.31
C ASN A 86 0.11 -0.74 2.41
N ALA A 87 -0.55 -1.28 3.43
CA ALA A 87 0.11 -2.04 4.49
C ALA A 87 0.99 -3.16 3.91
N GLY A 88 2.21 -3.27 4.39
CA GLY A 88 3.16 -4.28 3.93
C GLY A 88 4.45 -4.29 4.73
N ALA A 89 5.20 -5.38 4.58
CA ALA A 89 6.53 -5.56 5.19
C ALA A 89 7.42 -6.36 4.24
N ALA A 90 8.72 -6.05 4.26
CA ALA A 90 9.72 -6.80 3.51
C ALA A 90 10.73 -7.42 4.47
N THR A 91 11.06 -8.68 4.23
CA THR A 91 12.14 -9.41 4.90
C THR A 91 13.03 -10.00 3.82
N THR A 92 14.34 -9.91 4.01
CA THR A 92 15.33 -10.44 3.07
C THR A 92 16.19 -11.51 3.73
N ALA A 93 16.35 -12.65 3.05
CA ALA A 93 17.25 -13.71 3.47
C ALA A 93 17.65 -14.58 2.26
N PRO A 94 18.81 -15.26 2.29
CA PRO A 94 19.11 -16.32 1.31
C PRO A 94 18.01 -17.39 1.34
N PHE A 95 17.57 -17.86 0.16
CA PHE A 95 16.46 -18.81 0.05
C PHE A 95 16.67 -20.07 0.91
N ALA A 96 17.87 -20.60 0.95
CA ALA A 96 18.20 -21.79 1.76
C ALA A 96 18.12 -21.57 3.28
N LYS A 97 18.01 -20.31 3.75
CA LYS A 97 17.90 -19.94 5.18
C LYS A 97 16.51 -19.39 5.53
N LEU A 98 15.56 -19.44 4.59
CA LEU A 98 14.20 -18.96 4.84
C LEU A 98 13.43 -19.96 5.67
N GLU A 99 12.93 -19.51 6.81
CA GLU A 99 11.98 -20.25 7.62
C GLU A 99 10.58 -20.16 7.03
N PHE A 100 9.81 -21.24 7.12
CA PHE A 100 8.43 -21.27 6.58
C PHE A 100 7.53 -20.21 7.25
N GLU A 101 7.76 -19.91 8.52
CA GLU A 101 7.03 -18.85 9.22
C GLU A 101 7.27 -17.46 8.62
N THR A 102 8.50 -17.17 8.19
CA THR A 102 8.83 -15.92 7.47
C THR A 102 8.10 -15.85 6.13
N TRP A 103 8.01 -16.98 5.42
CA TRP A 103 7.21 -17.08 4.20
C TRP A 103 5.74 -16.76 4.49
N ARG A 104 5.14 -17.45 5.47
CA ARG A 104 3.72 -17.29 5.82
C ARG A 104 3.39 -15.87 6.26
N SER A 105 4.16 -15.29 7.16
CA SER A 105 3.94 -13.93 7.65
C SER A 105 4.10 -12.87 6.54
N THR A 106 5.04 -13.08 5.61
CA THR A 106 5.22 -12.18 4.47
C THR A 106 4.04 -12.28 3.50
N MET A 107 3.55 -13.47 3.20
CA MET A 107 2.34 -13.66 2.38
C MET A 107 1.13 -13.02 3.06
N SER A 108 0.94 -13.25 4.34
CA SER A 108 -0.21 -12.76 5.09
C SER A 108 -0.32 -11.23 5.04
N VAL A 109 0.76 -10.49 5.29
CA VAL A 109 0.70 -9.02 5.31
C VAL A 109 0.69 -8.38 3.92
N ASN A 110 1.27 -9.01 2.89
CA ASN A 110 1.42 -8.40 1.56
C ASN A 110 0.41 -8.91 0.51
N CYS A 111 -0.27 -10.04 0.77
CA CYS A 111 -1.24 -10.65 -0.14
C CYS A 111 -2.59 -10.88 0.54
N ASP A 112 -2.64 -11.69 1.64
CA ASP A 112 -3.91 -12.02 2.28
C ASP A 112 -4.62 -10.77 2.81
N ALA A 113 -3.86 -9.81 3.35
CA ALA A 113 -4.38 -8.53 3.81
C ALA A 113 -5.06 -7.73 2.68
N VAL A 114 -4.50 -7.76 1.45
CA VAL A 114 -5.12 -7.11 0.29
C VAL A 114 -6.48 -7.74 -0.02
N PHE A 115 -6.56 -9.07 0.03
CA PHE A 115 -7.82 -9.79 -0.12
C PHE A 115 -8.83 -9.41 0.96
N HIS A 116 -8.43 -9.46 2.25
CA HIS A 116 -9.33 -9.14 3.36
C HIS A 116 -9.90 -7.72 3.25
N CYS A 117 -9.05 -6.72 3.04
CA CYS A 117 -9.48 -5.33 2.95
C CYS A 117 -10.36 -5.07 1.71
N THR A 118 -10.00 -5.65 0.56
CA THR A 118 -10.76 -5.46 -0.68
C THR A 118 -12.16 -6.07 -0.58
N ARG A 119 -12.28 -7.24 0.06
CA ARG A 119 -13.56 -7.91 0.28
C ARG A 119 -14.53 -7.07 1.10
N GLU A 120 -14.05 -6.24 2.02
CA GLU A 120 -14.88 -5.37 2.85
C GLU A 120 -15.56 -4.21 2.10
N VAL A 121 -15.09 -3.86 0.90
CA VAL A 121 -15.59 -2.70 0.17
C VAL A 121 -16.22 -3.03 -1.18
N ILE A 122 -15.84 -4.16 -1.79
CA ILE A 122 -16.13 -4.43 -3.20
C ILE A 122 -17.63 -4.48 -3.51
N GLU A 123 -18.42 -5.13 -2.64
CA GLU A 123 -19.87 -5.29 -2.83
C GLU A 123 -20.58 -3.92 -2.78
N ALA A 124 -20.29 -3.11 -1.76
CA ALA A 124 -20.87 -1.77 -1.63
C ALA A 124 -20.45 -0.83 -2.79
N MET A 125 -19.20 -0.93 -3.27
CA MET A 125 -18.74 -0.18 -4.44
C MET A 125 -19.50 -0.57 -5.71
N VAL A 126 -19.77 -1.86 -5.91
CA VAL A 126 -20.55 -2.37 -7.04
C VAL A 126 -21.99 -1.91 -6.96
N GLU A 127 -22.63 -1.99 -5.79
CA GLU A 127 -23.99 -1.49 -5.57
C GLU A 127 -24.13 0.01 -5.84
N ALA A 128 -23.10 0.78 -5.45
CA ALA A 128 -23.03 2.22 -5.73
C ALA A 128 -22.69 2.55 -7.21
N GLY A 129 -22.24 1.57 -7.98
CA GLY A 129 -21.74 1.79 -9.36
C GLY A 129 -20.50 2.69 -9.40
N SER A 130 -19.74 2.80 -8.31
CA SER A 130 -18.57 3.66 -8.21
C SER A 130 -17.63 3.15 -7.11
N GLY A 131 -16.33 3.04 -7.41
CA GLY A 131 -15.31 2.69 -6.44
C GLY A 131 -13.90 2.72 -7.03
N ARG A 132 -12.91 2.94 -6.17
CA ARG A 132 -11.48 2.93 -6.56
C ARG A 132 -10.68 2.09 -5.59
N ILE A 133 -10.02 1.06 -6.10
CA ILE A 133 -9.13 0.20 -5.33
C ILE A 133 -7.72 0.37 -5.89
N VAL A 134 -6.79 0.84 -5.07
CA VAL A 134 -5.39 0.97 -5.46
C VAL A 134 -4.52 0.17 -4.49
N THR A 135 -3.73 -0.76 -5.03
CA THR A 135 -2.80 -1.58 -4.26
C THR A 135 -1.38 -1.07 -4.43
N VAL A 136 -0.72 -0.72 -3.33
CA VAL A 136 0.71 -0.42 -3.33
C VAL A 136 1.47 -1.75 -3.33
N ALA A 137 1.81 -2.20 -4.54
CA ALA A 137 2.60 -3.41 -4.77
C ALA A 137 4.11 -3.11 -4.64
N SER A 138 4.89 -3.38 -5.66
CA SER A 138 6.32 -3.10 -5.77
C SER A 138 6.80 -3.52 -7.17
N VAL A 139 7.94 -3.03 -7.64
CA VAL A 139 8.67 -3.62 -8.77
C VAL A 139 8.97 -5.11 -8.53
N ALA A 140 9.11 -5.51 -7.26
CA ALA A 140 9.21 -6.91 -6.85
C ALA A 140 7.94 -7.75 -7.13
N GLY A 141 6.83 -7.13 -7.48
CA GLY A 141 5.61 -7.77 -7.98
C GLY A 141 5.56 -7.90 -9.50
N LEU A 142 6.55 -7.34 -10.20
CA LEU A 142 6.72 -7.41 -11.66
C LEU A 142 7.95 -8.24 -12.04
N HIS A 143 8.97 -8.20 -11.20
CA HIS A 143 10.26 -8.90 -11.42
C HIS A 143 10.72 -9.60 -10.15
N GLY A 144 11.59 -10.62 -10.30
CA GLY A 144 12.24 -11.27 -9.16
C GLY A 144 13.31 -10.36 -8.54
N VAL A 145 13.37 -10.34 -7.20
CA VAL A 145 14.41 -9.62 -6.45
C VAL A 145 15.21 -10.61 -5.61
N ALA A 146 16.53 -10.59 -5.76
CA ALA A 146 17.42 -11.47 -5.01
C ALA A 146 17.25 -11.30 -3.51
N TYR A 147 17.26 -12.39 -2.76
CA TYR A 147 17.09 -12.46 -1.31
C TYR A 147 15.70 -12.02 -0.78
N ALA A 148 14.74 -11.69 -1.66
CA ALA A 148 13.41 -11.23 -1.30
C ALA A 148 12.30 -12.14 -1.84
N SER A 149 12.57 -13.46 -1.98
CA SER A 149 11.65 -14.40 -2.63
C SER A 149 10.24 -14.44 -2.02
N PRO A 150 10.02 -14.43 -0.67
CA PRO A 150 8.67 -14.36 -0.12
C PRO A 150 7.96 -13.04 -0.47
N TYR A 151 8.69 -11.94 -0.41
CA TYR A 151 8.16 -10.62 -0.74
C TYR A 151 7.80 -10.49 -2.21
N SER A 152 8.70 -10.95 -3.12
CA SER A 152 8.43 -10.97 -4.55
C SER A 152 7.20 -11.83 -4.87
N ALA A 153 7.11 -13.04 -4.30
CA ALA A 153 5.96 -13.91 -4.49
C ALA A 153 4.65 -13.24 -4.02
N ALA A 154 4.65 -12.64 -2.82
CA ALA A 154 3.47 -11.96 -2.27
C ALA A 154 3.04 -10.75 -3.10
N LYS A 155 4.00 -9.95 -3.60
CA LYS A 155 3.71 -8.78 -4.43
C LYS A 155 3.25 -9.17 -5.85
N HIS A 156 3.77 -10.26 -6.44
CA HIS A 156 3.21 -10.84 -7.67
C HIS A 156 1.78 -11.33 -7.45
N ALA A 157 1.51 -12.01 -6.33
CA ALA A 157 0.16 -12.46 -5.98
C ALA A 157 -0.80 -11.28 -5.83
N ALA A 158 -0.39 -10.19 -5.16
CA ALA A 158 -1.20 -8.98 -5.01
C ALA A 158 -1.52 -8.31 -6.37
N VAL A 159 -0.54 -8.25 -7.30
CA VAL A 159 -0.76 -7.75 -8.66
C VAL A 159 -1.70 -8.66 -9.44
N GLY A 160 -1.53 -9.99 -9.33
CA GLY A 160 -2.42 -10.96 -9.97
C GLY A 160 -3.86 -10.85 -9.45
N LEU A 161 -4.03 -10.76 -8.13
CA LEU A 161 -5.33 -10.56 -7.48
C LEU A 161 -6.00 -9.28 -7.97
N MET A 162 -5.28 -8.15 -7.98
CA MET A 162 -5.79 -6.87 -8.44
C MET A 162 -6.26 -6.93 -9.89
N ARG A 163 -5.47 -7.57 -10.80
CA ARG A 163 -5.84 -7.73 -12.21
C ARG A 163 -7.10 -8.59 -12.40
N SER A 164 -7.24 -9.65 -11.60
CA SER A 164 -8.45 -10.49 -11.63
C SER A 164 -9.69 -9.71 -11.19
N ILE A 165 -9.58 -8.95 -10.09
CA ILE A 165 -10.65 -8.07 -9.61
C ILE A 165 -11.01 -7.03 -10.66
N ALA A 166 -10.03 -6.43 -11.33
CA ALA A 166 -10.27 -5.45 -12.39
C ALA A 166 -11.13 -6.02 -13.52
N LEU A 167 -10.88 -7.25 -13.97
CA LEU A 167 -11.68 -7.94 -14.99
C LEU A 167 -13.11 -8.22 -14.50
N GLU A 168 -13.28 -8.64 -13.25
CA GLU A 168 -14.60 -8.88 -12.67
C GLU A 168 -15.43 -7.59 -12.52
N MET A 169 -14.76 -6.45 -12.34
CA MET A 169 -15.38 -5.12 -12.15
C MET A 169 -15.61 -4.36 -13.45
N GLU A 170 -15.23 -4.92 -14.59
CA GLU A 170 -15.42 -4.29 -15.90
C GLU A 170 -16.90 -3.93 -16.13
N GLY A 171 -17.16 -2.67 -16.48
CA GLY A 171 -18.52 -2.15 -16.68
C GLY A 171 -19.35 -1.90 -15.40
N ARG A 172 -18.77 -2.13 -14.21
CA ARG A 172 -19.48 -1.94 -12.92
C ARG A 172 -19.17 -0.60 -12.22
N GLY A 173 -18.41 0.28 -12.86
CA GLY A 173 -18.02 1.58 -12.29
C GLY A 173 -16.92 1.52 -11.24
N VAL A 174 -16.40 0.33 -10.92
CA VAL A 174 -15.31 0.10 -9.98
C VAL A 174 -14.02 -0.17 -10.76
N THR A 175 -12.91 0.44 -10.34
CA THR A 175 -11.58 0.13 -10.90
C THR A 175 -10.65 -0.43 -9.83
N ALA A 176 -9.78 -1.36 -10.24
CA ALA A 176 -8.73 -1.92 -9.41
C ALA A 176 -7.38 -1.82 -10.12
N ASN A 177 -6.42 -1.13 -9.50
CA ASN A 177 -5.10 -0.89 -10.07
C ASN A 177 -4.00 -1.12 -9.03
N ALA A 178 -2.76 -1.27 -9.48
CA ALA A 178 -1.58 -1.30 -8.62
C ALA A 178 -0.61 -0.18 -8.97
N VAL A 179 0.07 0.38 -7.97
CA VAL A 179 1.33 1.11 -8.13
C VAL A 179 2.47 0.20 -7.70
N CYS A 180 3.53 0.16 -8.48
CA CYS A 180 4.66 -0.73 -8.31
C CYS A 180 5.95 0.09 -8.11
N PRO A 181 6.15 0.69 -6.91
CA PRO A 181 7.34 1.50 -6.67
C PRO A 181 8.60 0.63 -6.54
N GLY A 182 9.73 1.21 -6.94
CA GLY A 182 11.06 0.73 -6.61
C GLY A 182 11.45 1.09 -5.17
N PHE A 183 12.70 1.48 -4.94
CA PHE A 183 13.18 1.91 -3.63
C PHE A 183 12.71 3.34 -3.32
N VAL A 184 11.89 3.47 -2.29
CA VAL A 184 11.27 4.73 -1.83
C VAL A 184 11.85 5.14 -0.49
N ASP A 185 12.13 6.42 -0.27
CA ASP A 185 12.69 6.97 0.97
C ASP A 185 11.71 6.84 2.14
N THR A 186 11.82 5.75 2.87
CA THR A 186 10.93 5.34 3.98
C THR A 186 11.73 4.61 5.04
N ASP A 187 11.13 4.34 6.20
CA ASP A 187 11.72 3.49 7.24
C ASP A 187 12.10 2.10 6.72
N MET A 188 11.35 1.56 5.75
CA MET A 188 11.66 0.27 5.12
C MET A 188 12.97 0.36 4.34
N PHE A 189 13.18 1.43 3.60
CA PHE A 189 14.43 1.69 2.88
C PHE A 189 15.59 1.91 3.86
N ALA A 190 15.39 2.69 4.93
CA ALA A 190 16.41 2.91 5.95
C ALA A 190 16.86 1.59 6.61
N ARG A 191 15.91 0.67 6.87
CA ARG A 191 16.24 -0.69 7.36
C ARG A 191 17.06 -1.49 6.36
N SER A 192 16.76 -1.39 5.06
CA SER A 192 17.54 -2.04 4.00
C SER A 192 18.97 -1.51 3.95
N VAL A 193 19.15 -0.20 4.04
CA VAL A 193 20.48 0.45 4.15
C VAL A 193 21.23 -0.06 5.38
N ALA A 194 20.58 -0.11 6.56
CA ALA A 194 21.20 -0.61 7.78
C ALA A 194 21.64 -2.07 7.64
N THR A 195 20.83 -2.93 7.02
CA THR A 195 21.15 -4.34 6.78
C THR A 195 22.38 -4.50 5.86
N ILE A 196 22.48 -3.71 4.80
CA ILE A 196 23.66 -3.74 3.92
C ILE A 196 24.92 -3.32 4.68
N ARG A 197 24.84 -2.25 5.46
CA ARG A 197 25.95 -1.77 6.29
C ARG A 197 26.45 -2.85 7.26
N GLU A 198 25.53 -3.48 7.97
CA GLU A 198 25.86 -4.54 8.93
C GLU A 198 26.55 -5.74 8.27
N LYS A 199 26.05 -6.15 7.10
CA LYS A 199 26.57 -7.36 6.41
C LYS A 199 27.83 -7.11 5.59
N THR A 200 28.08 -5.87 5.15
CA THR A 200 29.15 -5.59 4.17
C THR A 200 30.23 -4.64 4.69
N GLY A 201 30.00 -3.95 5.82
CA GLY A 201 30.89 -2.92 6.35
C GLY A 201 30.90 -1.60 5.56
N ARG A 202 30.03 -1.44 4.55
CA ARG A 202 29.92 -0.21 3.75
C ARG A 202 29.36 0.95 4.57
N SER A 203 29.67 2.18 4.15
CA SER A 203 29.05 3.38 4.69
C SER A 203 27.54 3.44 4.37
N ALA A 204 26.82 4.34 5.05
CA ALA A 204 25.41 4.57 4.77
C ALA A 204 25.18 5.11 3.36
N ASP A 205 26.05 6.02 2.92
CA ASP A 205 25.95 6.65 1.60
C ASP A 205 26.22 5.65 0.47
N GLU A 206 27.23 4.77 0.63
CA GLU A 206 27.50 3.69 -0.32
C GLU A 206 26.33 2.72 -0.44
N ALA A 207 25.75 2.28 0.71
CA ALA A 207 24.61 1.40 0.73
C ALA A 207 23.37 2.04 0.11
N ARG A 208 23.12 3.33 0.42
CA ARG A 208 22.04 4.12 -0.18
C ARG A 208 22.21 4.25 -1.71
N ALA A 209 23.42 4.58 -2.16
CA ALA A 209 23.73 4.70 -3.59
C ALA A 209 23.60 3.37 -4.33
N GLU A 210 23.94 2.26 -3.70
CA GLU A 210 23.77 0.91 -4.27
C GLU A 210 22.29 0.61 -4.50
N LEU A 211 21.43 0.84 -3.50
CA LEU A 211 19.99 0.62 -3.62
C LEU A 211 19.34 1.59 -4.64
N ALA A 212 19.79 2.86 -4.68
CA ALA A 212 19.30 3.84 -5.63
C ALA A 212 19.54 3.41 -7.10
N ARG A 213 20.69 2.79 -7.39
CA ARG A 213 21.04 2.29 -8.74
C ARG A 213 20.14 1.14 -9.21
N LEU A 214 19.42 0.50 -8.30
CA LEU A 214 18.46 -0.56 -8.66
C LEU A 214 17.15 0.02 -9.18
N ASN A 215 16.87 1.30 -8.94
CA ASN A 215 15.80 2.00 -9.61
C ASN A 215 16.25 2.40 -11.03
N PRO A 216 15.43 2.23 -12.07
CA PRO A 216 15.74 2.67 -13.43
C PRO A 216 16.15 4.14 -13.53
N SER A 217 15.59 5.01 -12.69
CA SER A 217 15.99 6.44 -12.59
C SER A 217 17.36 6.67 -11.94
N GLY A 218 17.97 5.66 -11.33
CA GLY A 218 19.24 5.76 -10.59
C GLY A 218 19.14 6.54 -9.28
N ARG A 219 17.95 6.90 -8.81
CA ARG A 219 17.70 7.64 -7.57
C ARG A 219 16.69 6.95 -6.67
N VAL A 220 16.66 7.34 -5.41
CA VAL A 220 15.62 6.94 -4.47
C VAL A 220 14.36 7.77 -4.76
N ILE A 221 13.20 7.11 -4.81
CA ILE A 221 11.90 7.73 -5.07
C ILE A 221 11.38 8.35 -3.78
N THR A 222 10.63 9.44 -3.88
CA THR A 222 9.96 10.03 -2.71
C THR A 222 8.59 9.40 -2.49
N PRO A 223 8.08 9.33 -1.23
CA PRO A 223 6.72 8.92 -0.95
C PRO A 223 5.66 9.74 -1.70
N GLN A 224 5.95 11.02 -1.95
CA GLN A 224 5.07 11.95 -2.67
C GLN A 224 4.91 11.58 -4.14
N GLU A 225 5.95 11.06 -4.80
CA GLU A 225 5.85 10.57 -6.18
C GLU A 225 4.91 9.36 -6.27
N VAL A 226 4.97 8.45 -5.29
CA VAL A 226 4.03 7.33 -5.22
C VAL A 226 2.62 7.81 -4.95
N ALA A 227 2.45 8.76 -4.03
CA ALA A 227 1.16 9.35 -3.71
C ALA A 227 0.51 10.04 -4.92
N ALA A 228 1.30 10.78 -5.72
CA ALA A 228 0.82 11.42 -6.94
C ALA A 228 0.27 10.40 -7.95
N ALA A 229 0.96 9.27 -8.14
CA ALA A 229 0.50 8.20 -9.03
C ALA A 229 -0.79 7.53 -8.51
N VAL A 230 -0.94 7.37 -7.18
CA VAL A 230 -2.19 6.88 -6.58
C VAL A 230 -3.34 7.84 -6.83
N VAL A 231 -3.14 9.15 -6.62
CA VAL A 231 -4.17 10.19 -6.88
C VAL A 231 -4.57 10.19 -8.35
N GLU A 232 -3.61 10.04 -9.28
CA GLU A 232 -3.89 9.95 -10.71
C GLU A 232 -4.76 8.73 -11.05
N LEU A 233 -4.45 7.55 -10.50
CA LEU A 233 -5.24 6.33 -10.70
C LEU A 233 -6.67 6.49 -10.14
N VAL A 234 -6.81 7.09 -8.96
CA VAL A 234 -8.13 7.36 -8.35
C VAL A 234 -8.99 8.27 -9.23
N ARG A 235 -8.39 9.29 -9.86
CA ARG A 235 -9.09 10.22 -10.76
C ARG A 235 -9.45 9.63 -12.11
N SER A 236 -8.65 8.68 -12.59
CA SER A 236 -8.81 8.06 -13.90
C SER A 236 -9.87 6.95 -13.90
N ASP A 237 -10.23 6.51 -15.11
CA ASP A 237 -11.02 5.29 -15.32
C ASP A 237 -10.14 4.11 -15.78
N ARG A 238 -8.82 4.23 -15.62
CA ARG A 238 -7.87 3.13 -15.86
C ARG A 238 -8.20 1.96 -14.93
N ASN A 239 -8.16 0.74 -15.49
CA ASN A 239 -8.52 -0.47 -14.77
C ASN A 239 -7.58 -1.62 -15.14
N GLY A 240 -7.10 -2.38 -14.16
CA GLY A 240 -6.20 -3.52 -14.35
C GLY A 240 -4.73 -3.14 -14.56
N GLU A 241 -4.35 -1.89 -14.37
CA GLU A 241 -2.98 -1.44 -14.58
C GLU A 241 -2.07 -1.73 -13.38
N ALA A 242 -0.82 -2.06 -13.68
CA ALA A 242 0.27 -2.12 -12.71
C ALA A 242 1.32 -1.08 -13.11
N VAL A 243 1.21 0.12 -12.53
CA VAL A 243 2.03 1.29 -12.88
C VAL A 243 3.36 1.22 -12.15
N GLU A 244 4.44 1.06 -12.89
CA GLU A 244 5.80 1.11 -12.35
C GLU A 244 6.20 2.55 -12.03
N ILE A 245 6.80 2.75 -10.84
CA ILE A 245 7.33 4.03 -10.38
C ILE A 245 8.79 3.78 -9.98
N ALA A 246 9.70 4.22 -10.84
CA ALA A 246 11.10 3.86 -10.71
C ALA A 246 12.06 4.98 -11.18
#